data_412beca1501f9492dbf866a72c1aa824
#
_entry.id   412beca1501f9492dbf866a72c1aa824
#
_cell.length_a   1.000
_cell.length_b   1.000
_cell.length_c   1.000
_cell.angle_alpha   90.00
_cell.angle_beta   90.00
_cell.angle_gamma   90.00
#
_symmetry.space_group_name_H-M   'P 1'
#
loop_
_entity.id
_entity.type
_entity.pdbx_description
1 polymer ?
#
loop_
_entity_poly.entity_id
_entity_poly.type
_entity_poly.pdbx_seq_one_letter_code
_entity_poly.pdbx_strand_id
1 'polypeptide(L)'
;MRKAIFPGTFDPFTIGHYSVVKRALTFMDEIVIGIGINVNKNTYFPIEKREQMIRELYKDEPRIQVMSYNCLTIDFAQEVGAKFIVRGIRTVKDFEYEETIADINRKLAGIETILLFTEPEQTCVSSTIVRELLTYNKDISQFIPEGMVIS
;
A
#
# COMPACT_ATOMS: atom_id res chain seq x y z
N MET A 1 13.82 10.06 13.85
CA MET A 1 12.42 9.95 13.39
C MET A 1 12.22 8.65 12.62
N ARG A 2 11.17 7.92 12.94
CA ARG A 2 10.88 6.66 12.25
C ARG A 2 10.00 6.93 11.03
N LYS A 3 10.56 6.70 9.85
CA LYS A 3 9.90 6.91 8.58
C LYS A 3 9.85 5.61 7.80
N ALA A 4 8.68 5.27 7.30
CA ALA A 4 8.47 4.06 6.51
C ALA A 4 7.86 4.39 5.17
N ILE A 5 8.08 3.51 4.19
CA ILE A 5 7.27 3.49 2.99
C ILE A 5 6.24 2.37 3.11
N PHE A 6 5.09 2.59 2.50
CA PHE A 6 4.08 1.56 2.31
C PHE A 6 3.88 1.41 0.80
N PRO A 7 4.61 0.48 0.17
CA PRO A 7 4.57 0.34 -1.28
C PRO A 7 3.45 -0.58 -1.75
N GLY A 8 2.91 -0.32 -2.92
CA GLY A 8 1.91 -1.17 -3.54
C GLY A 8 1.45 -0.62 -4.87
N THR A 9 0.67 -1.41 -5.59
CA THR A 9 0.03 -0.96 -6.83
C THR A 9 -1.21 -0.12 -6.53
N PHE A 10 -1.94 -0.48 -5.49
CA PHE A 10 -3.14 0.24 -5.00
C PHE A 10 -4.18 0.49 -6.10
N ASP A 11 -4.70 -0.57 -6.63
CA ASP A 11 -5.58 -0.55 -7.81
C ASP A 11 -6.91 -1.26 -7.54
N PRO A 12 -7.77 -0.74 -6.68
CA PRO A 12 -7.63 0.46 -5.88
C PRO A 12 -7.06 0.21 -4.48
N PHE A 13 -6.85 1.27 -3.74
CA PHE A 13 -6.55 1.25 -2.31
C PHE A 13 -7.82 0.77 -1.57
N THR A 14 -7.67 -0.23 -0.71
CA THR A 14 -8.81 -0.86 -0.05
C THR A 14 -8.85 -0.56 1.45
N ILE A 15 -9.92 -1.01 2.12
CA ILE A 15 -10.01 -0.90 3.59
C ILE A 15 -8.90 -1.69 4.29
N GLY A 16 -8.40 -2.77 3.64
CA GLY A 16 -7.26 -3.52 4.17
C GLY A 16 -6.00 -2.66 4.19
N HIS A 17 -5.73 -1.96 3.11
CA HIS A 17 -4.61 -1.02 3.04
C HIS A 17 -4.77 0.11 4.05
N TYR A 18 -5.97 0.64 4.16
CA TYR A 18 -6.28 1.70 5.11
C TYR A 18 -6.01 1.27 6.55
N SER A 19 -6.40 0.06 6.91
CA SER A 19 -6.17 -0.51 8.25
C SER A 19 -4.67 -0.62 8.54
N VAL A 20 -3.88 -1.09 7.57
CA VAL A 20 -2.42 -1.21 7.73
C VAL A 20 -1.80 0.16 8.01
N VAL A 21 -2.16 1.18 7.23
CA VAL A 21 -1.64 2.54 7.40
C VAL A 21 -2.02 3.09 8.78
N LYS A 22 -3.28 2.93 9.16
CA LYS A 22 -3.77 3.41 10.47
C LYS A 22 -2.99 2.79 11.62
N ARG A 23 -2.75 1.49 11.57
CA ARG A 23 -2.00 0.80 12.63
C ARG A 23 -0.52 1.13 12.60
N ALA A 24 0.06 1.29 11.40
CA ALA A 24 1.46 1.66 11.27
C ALA A 24 1.75 3.05 11.84
N LEU A 25 0.80 3.98 11.75
CA LEU A 25 0.93 5.32 12.33
C LEU A 25 1.03 5.30 13.86
N THR A 26 0.70 4.19 14.51
CA THR A 26 0.85 4.09 15.96
C THR A 26 2.30 3.94 16.39
N PHE A 27 3.21 3.54 15.49
CA PHE A 27 4.63 3.37 15.81
C PHE A 27 5.57 4.03 14.78
N MET A 28 5.06 4.60 13.71
CA MET A 28 5.83 5.37 12.73
C MET A 28 5.49 6.85 12.85
N ASP A 29 6.50 7.69 12.68
CA ASP A 29 6.31 9.15 12.71
C ASP A 29 5.80 9.66 11.36
N GLU A 30 6.28 9.07 10.26
CA GLU A 30 5.83 9.41 8.92
C GLU A 30 5.73 8.16 8.06
N ILE A 31 4.77 8.16 7.14
CA ILE A 31 4.59 7.10 6.16
C ILE A 31 4.49 7.73 4.77
N VAL A 32 5.29 7.23 3.84
CA VAL A 32 5.15 7.56 2.42
C VAL A 32 4.45 6.39 1.75
N ILE A 33 3.24 6.64 1.26
CA ILE A 33 2.52 5.64 0.47
C ILE A 33 3.08 5.72 -0.94
N GLY A 34 3.77 4.67 -1.35
CA GLY A 34 4.44 4.60 -2.65
C GLY A 34 3.61 3.80 -3.64
N ILE A 35 3.15 4.44 -4.69
CA ILE A 35 2.35 3.79 -5.72
C ILE A 35 3.29 3.34 -6.84
N GLY A 36 3.48 2.04 -6.97
CA GLY A 36 4.38 1.49 -7.99
C GLY A 36 3.81 1.62 -9.39
N ILE A 37 4.62 2.11 -10.31
CA ILE A 37 4.31 2.16 -11.73
C ILE A 37 5.04 1.02 -12.40
N ASN A 38 4.29 0.06 -12.97
CA ASN A 38 4.87 -1.04 -13.71
C ASN A 38 4.33 -0.97 -15.14
N VAL A 39 5.20 -0.59 -16.08
CA VAL A 39 4.83 -0.43 -17.48
C VAL A 39 4.35 -1.73 -18.13
N ASN A 40 4.70 -2.88 -17.56
CA ASN A 40 4.30 -4.19 -18.05
C ASN A 40 3.01 -4.71 -17.44
N LYS A 41 2.40 -3.92 -16.53
CA LYS A 41 1.18 -4.32 -15.82
C LYS A 41 0.02 -3.42 -16.23
N ASN A 42 -1.05 -4.05 -16.70
CA ASN A 42 -2.29 -3.32 -16.99
C ASN A 42 -3.06 -3.13 -15.69
N THR A 43 -3.32 -1.88 -15.32
CA THR A 43 -4.09 -1.56 -14.13
C THR A 43 -5.52 -1.16 -14.52
N TYR A 44 -6.44 -1.33 -13.57
CA TYR A 44 -7.82 -0.89 -13.76
C TYR A 44 -7.92 0.63 -13.79
N PHE A 45 -7.20 1.28 -12.85
CA PHE A 45 -7.13 2.73 -12.78
C PHE A 45 -5.77 3.21 -13.26
N PRO A 46 -5.71 4.30 -14.06
CA PRO A 46 -4.42 4.90 -14.42
C PRO A 46 -3.73 5.47 -13.17
N ILE A 47 -2.42 5.68 -13.27
CA ILE A 47 -1.61 6.14 -12.13
C ILE A 47 -2.13 7.47 -11.55
N GLU A 48 -2.54 8.39 -12.41
CA GLU A 48 -3.06 9.70 -11.98
C GLU A 48 -4.29 9.53 -11.09
N LYS A 49 -5.15 8.59 -11.44
CA LYS A 49 -6.37 8.32 -10.68
C LYS A 49 -6.06 7.66 -9.35
N ARG A 50 -5.13 6.70 -9.33
CA ARG A 50 -4.72 6.03 -8.11
C ARG A 50 -4.09 7.01 -7.13
N GLU A 51 -3.22 7.90 -7.62
CA GLU A 51 -2.65 8.96 -6.79
C GLU A 51 -3.71 9.88 -6.23
N GLN A 52 -4.62 10.34 -7.08
CA GLN A 52 -5.66 11.28 -6.67
C GLN A 52 -6.54 10.71 -5.58
N MET A 53 -6.97 9.46 -5.72
CA MET A 53 -7.83 8.80 -4.75
C MET A 53 -7.18 8.74 -3.37
N ILE A 54 -5.91 8.37 -3.32
CA ILE A 54 -5.19 8.23 -2.06
C ILE A 54 -4.85 9.60 -1.46
N ARG A 55 -4.43 10.55 -2.28
CA ARG A 55 -4.13 11.92 -1.81
C ARG A 55 -5.36 12.58 -1.21
N GLU A 56 -6.49 12.42 -1.85
CA GLU A 56 -7.74 13.00 -1.34
C GLU A 56 -8.14 12.36 -0.01
N LEU A 57 -7.94 11.05 0.12
CA LEU A 57 -8.23 10.33 1.34
C LEU A 57 -7.41 10.85 2.53
N TYR A 58 -6.13 11.18 2.31
CA TYR A 58 -5.20 11.59 3.35
C TYR A 58 -4.88 13.07 3.36
N LYS A 59 -5.68 13.90 2.73
CA LYS A 59 -5.41 15.35 2.60
C LYS A 59 -5.26 16.05 3.95
N ASP A 60 -5.92 15.55 4.99
CA ASP A 60 -5.89 16.15 6.32
C ASP A 60 -4.92 15.44 7.28
N GLU A 61 -4.10 14.53 6.79
CA GLU A 61 -3.14 13.80 7.60
C GLU A 61 -1.70 14.18 7.22
N PRO A 62 -1.07 15.10 7.97
CA PRO A 62 0.27 15.60 7.61
C PRO A 62 1.38 14.57 7.74
N ARG A 63 1.16 13.47 8.45
CA ARG A 63 2.16 12.41 8.62
C ARG A 63 2.25 11.47 7.42
N ILE A 64 1.37 11.63 6.44
CA ILE A 64 1.31 10.76 5.26
C ILE A 64 1.61 11.58 4.02
N GLN A 65 2.55 11.08 3.20
CA GLN A 65 2.82 11.59 1.86
C GLN A 65 2.42 10.50 0.86
N VAL A 66 2.00 10.90 -0.32
CA VAL A 66 1.61 9.99 -1.39
C VAL A 66 2.45 10.30 -2.62
N MET A 67 3.18 9.31 -3.12
CA MET A 67 4.08 9.48 -4.25
C MET A 67 4.01 8.25 -5.15
N SER A 68 4.18 8.44 -6.45
CA SER A 68 4.38 7.31 -7.37
C SER A 68 5.89 7.09 -7.59
N TYR A 69 6.27 5.89 -7.97
CA TYR A 69 7.65 5.56 -8.28
C TYR A 69 7.72 4.47 -9.34
N ASN A 70 8.82 4.46 -10.11
CA ASN A 70 9.04 3.48 -11.16
C ASN A 70 10.42 2.82 -11.08
N CYS A 71 11.05 2.90 -9.92
CA CYS A 71 12.35 2.27 -9.64
C CYS A 71 12.17 1.08 -8.70
N LEU A 72 13.27 0.45 -8.29
CA LEU A 72 13.20 -0.58 -7.26
C LEU A 72 12.66 0.01 -5.97
N THR A 73 11.86 -0.76 -5.26
CA THR A 73 11.24 -0.31 -4.01
C THR A 73 12.28 0.17 -2.99
N ILE A 74 13.43 -0.54 -2.87
CA ILE A 74 14.48 -0.11 -1.93
C ILE A 74 15.12 1.21 -2.36
N ASP A 75 15.27 1.46 -3.66
CA ASP A 75 15.80 2.73 -4.15
C ASP A 75 14.83 3.86 -3.83
N PHE A 76 13.55 3.62 -3.99
CA PHE A 76 12.53 4.59 -3.60
C PHE A 76 12.57 4.87 -2.10
N ALA A 77 12.71 3.83 -1.27
CA ALA A 77 12.81 4.00 0.18
C ALA A 77 14.02 4.87 0.55
N GLN A 78 15.16 4.63 -0.07
CA GLN A 78 16.37 5.43 0.16
C GLN A 78 16.17 6.87 -0.30
N GLU A 79 15.57 7.07 -1.44
CA GLU A 79 15.30 8.41 -2.00
C GLU A 79 14.46 9.27 -1.06
N VAL A 80 13.44 8.69 -0.45
CA VAL A 80 12.57 9.43 0.49
C VAL A 80 13.10 9.44 1.93
N GLY A 81 14.22 8.77 2.18
CA GLY A 81 14.83 8.72 3.51
C GLY A 81 14.15 7.78 4.48
N ALA A 82 13.44 6.77 3.99
CA ALA A 82 12.78 5.79 4.83
C ALA A 82 13.73 4.64 5.18
N LYS A 83 13.65 4.17 6.41
CA LYS A 83 14.43 3.03 6.91
C LYS A 83 13.62 1.78 7.10
N PHE A 84 12.30 1.86 6.90
CA PHE A 84 11.38 0.76 7.10
C PHE A 84 10.43 0.64 5.91
N ILE A 85 10.04 -0.60 5.63
CA ILE A 85 8.97 -0.91 4.68
C ILE A 85 7.86 -1.57 5.49
N VAL A 86 6.65 -1.05 5.38
CA VAL A 86 5.48 -1.66 6.02
C VAL A 86 4.71 -2.45 4.98
N ARG A 87 4.33 -3.67 5.32
CA ARG A 87 3.53 -4.55 4.45
C ARG A 87 2.43 -5.21 5.27
N GLY A 88 1.27 -5.39 4.66
CA GLY A 88 0.20 -6.18 5.24
C GLY A 88 0.24 -7.59 4.72
N ILE A 89 -0.06 -8.58 5.57
CA ILE A 89 -0.15 -9.97 5.14
C ILE A 89 -1.52 -10.55 5.52
N ARG A 90 -2.07 -11.38 4.65
CA ARG A 90 -3.37 -12.02 4.83
C ARG A 90 -3.25 -13.53 4.96
N THR A 91 -2.25 -14.15 4.33
CA THR A 91 -2.12 -15.60 4.23
C THR A 91 -0.68 -16.02 4.50
N VAL A 92 -0.50 -17.32 4.73
CA VAL A 92 0.84 -17.92 4.87
C VAL A 92 1.64 -17.74 3.58
N LYS A 93 0.98 -17.80 2.43
CA LYS A 93 1.61 -17.59 1.13
C LYS A 93 2.14 -16.17 1.00
N ASP A 94 1.36 -15.18 1.43
CA ASP A 94 1.81 -13.79 1.47
C ASP A 94 3.06 -13.67 2.34
N PHE A 95 3.05 -14.30 3.51
CA PHE A 95 4.17 -14.26 4.45
C PHE A 95 5.45 -14.82 3.83
N GLU A 96 5.38 -15.97 3.18
CA GLU A 96 6.54 -16.59 2.55
C GLU A 96 7.16 -15.69 1.48
N TYR A 97 6.34 -15.09 0.65
CA TYR A 97 6.78 -14.15 -0.38
C TYR A 97 7.44 -12.92 0.24
N GLU A 98 6.76 -12.31 1.22
CA GLU A 98 7.24 -11.09 1.87
C GLU A 98 8.53 -11.33 2.66
N GLU A 99 8.68 -12.50 3.30
CA GLU A 99 9.89 -12.86 4.03
C GLU A 99 11.11 -12.89 3.10
N THR A 100 10.97 -13.50 1.93
CA THR A 100 12.04 -13.57 0.94
C THR A 100 12.47 -12.17 0.48
N ILE A 101 11.50 -11.33 0.13
CA ILE A 101 11.78 -9.97 -0.34
C ILE A 101 12.38 -9.12 0.78
N ALA A 102 11.86 -9.26 2.01
CA ALA A 102 12.37 -8.53 3.17
C ALA A 102 13.84 -8.86 3.45
N ASP A 103 14.21 -10.13 3.33
CA ASP A 103 15.57 -10.57 3.56
C ASP A 103 16.53 -9.97 2.53
N ILE A 104 16.12 -9.96 1.27
CA ILE A 104 16.89 -9.36 0.18
C ILE A 104 17.05 -7.86 0.40
N ASN A 105 15.97 -7.16 0.74
CA ASN A 105 15.99 -5.72 0.95
C ASN A 105 16.91 -5.33 2.11
N ARG A 106 16.92 -6.12 3.17
CA ARG A 106 17.82 -5.89 4.30
C ARG A 106 19.27 -6.07 3.89
N LYS A 107 19.59 -7.11 3.14
CA LYS A 107 20.94 -7.39 2.67
C LYS A 107 21.46 -6.33 1.71
N LEU A 108 20.62 -5.84 0.82
CA LEU A 108 21.00 -4.87 -0.22
C LEU A 108 21.08 -3.45 0.31
N ALA A 109 20.21 -3.05 1.22
CA ALA A 109 20.05 -1.64 1.60
C ALA A 109 19.91 -1.38 3.10
N GLY A 110 19.95 -2.41 3.92
CA GLY A 110 19.78 -2.25 5.37
C GLY A 110 18.40 -1.79 5.80
N ILE A 111 17.40 -1.98 4.94
CA ILE A 111 16.03 -1.56 5.21
C ILE A 111 15.26 -2.73 5.83
N GLU A 112 14.63 -2.49 6.96
CA GLU A 112 13.81 -3.49 7.64
C GLU A 112 12.37 -3.46 7.15
N THR A 113 11.77 -4.65 7.02
CA THR A 113 10.36 -4.79 6.66
C THR A 113 9.55 -5.17 7.90
N ILE A 114 8.46 -4.48 8.12
CA ILE A 114 7.55 -4.73 9.22
C ILE A 114 6.25 -5.28 8.63
N LEU A 115 5.89 -6.48 9.07
CA LEU A 115 4.67 -7.14 8.59
C LEU A 115 3.56 -6.94 9.61
N LEU A 116 2.40 -6.50 9.14
CA LEU A 116 1.21 -6.36 9.96
C LEU A 116 0.16 -7.35 9.48
N PHE A 117 -0.44 -8.07 10.42
CA PHE A 117 -1.50 -9.03 10.10
C PHE A 117 -2.78 -8.29 9.72
N THR A 118 -3.45 -8.77 8.67
CA THR A 118 -4.76 -8.26 8.28
C THR A 118 -5.78 -8.59 9.35
N GLU A 119 -6.69 -7.66 9.63
CA GLU A 119 -7.79 -7.92 10.55
C GLU A 119 -8.68 -9.04 9.98
N PRO A 120 -9.21 -9.95 10.84
CA PRO A 120 -10.00 -11.08 10.36
C PRO A 120 -11.16 -10.72 9.44
N GLU A 121 -11.87 -9.63 9.72
CA GLU A 121 -13.00 -9.15 8.92
C GLU A 121 -12.60 -8.71 7.52
N GLN A 122 -11.32 -8.43 7.31
CA GLN A 122 -10.79 -7.91 6.06
C GLN A 122 -9.92 -8.91 5.30
N THR A 123 -9.83 -10.15 5.78
CA THR A 123 -8.98 -11.17 5.17
C THR A 123 -9.37 -11.45 3.71
N CYS A 124 -10.65 -11.38 3.38
CA CYS A 124 -11.14 -11.60 2.02
C CYS A 124 -10.99 -10.38 1.11
N VAL A 125 -10.66 -9.21 1.66
CA VAL A 125 -10.58 -7.97 0.87
C VAL A 125 -9.23 -7.87 0.19
N SER A 126 -9.26 -7.77 -1.14
CA SER A 126 -8.06 -7.54 -1.95
C SER A 126 -8.42 -6.63 -3.12
N SER A 127 -7.43 -5.95 -3.68
CA SER A 127 -7.63 -5.14 -4.86
C SER A 127 -8.13 -5.99 -6.04
N THR A 128 -7.66 -7.23 -6.15
CA THR A 128 -8.10 -8.15 -7.21
C THR A 128 -9.60 -8.39 -7.14
N ILE A 129 -10.13 -8.68 -5.96
CA ILE A 129 -11.58 -8.91 -5.77
C ILE A 129 -12.37 -7.64 -6.05
N VAL A 130 -11.86 -6.48 -5.58
CA VAL A 130 -12.55 -5.20 -5.81
C VAL A 130 -12.61 -4.89 -7.31
N ARG A 131 -11.51 -5.11 -8.04
CA ARG A 131 -11.51 -4.91 -9.51
C ARG A 131 -12.51 -5.82 -10.21
N GLU A 132 -12.59 -7.06 -9.78
CA GLU A 132 -13.57 -8.01 -10.35
C GLU A 132 -15.00 -7.52 -10.13
N LEU A 133 -15.30 -7.08 -8.91
CA LEU A 133 -16.62 -6.55 -8.59
C LEU A 133 -16.94 -5.30 -9.42
N LEU A 134 -15.95 -4.41 -9.60
CA LEU A 134 -16.13 -3.24 -10.45
C LEU A 134 -16.42 -3.60 -11.91
N THR A 135 -15.74 -4.63 -12.43
CA THR A 135 -15.97 -5.10 -13.80
C THR A 135 -17.42 -5.53 -14.01
N TYR A 136 -18.05 -6.07 -12.99
CA TYR A 136 -19.44 -6.50 -13.05
C TYR A 136 -20.41 -5.48 -12.48
N ASN A 137 -19.98 -4.23 -12.30
CA ASN A 137 -20.80 -3.10 -11.84
C ASN A 137 -21.43 -3.34 -10.46
N LYS A 138 -20.70 -4.00 -9.57
CA LYS A 138 -21.15 -4.20 -8.19
C LYS A 138 -20.73 -3.04 -7.30
N ASP A 139 -21.52 -2.83 -6.25
CA ASP A 139 -21.19 -1.83 -5.24
C ASP A 139 -20.01 -2.33 -4.39
N ILE A 140 -18.95 -1.51 -4.33
CA ILE A 140 -17.73 -1.84 -3.59
C ILE A 140 -17.54 -0.97 -2.35
N SER A 141 -18.55 -0.19 -1.96
CA SER A 141 -18.42 0.80 -0.89
C SER A 141 -17.96 0.19 0.44
N GLN A 142 -18.30 -1.06 0.72
CA GLN A 142 -17.89 -1.73 1.94
C GLN A 142 -16.44 -2.22 1.94
N PHE A 143 -15.76 -2.15 0.79
CA PHE A 143 -14.39 -2.66 0.63
C PHE A 143 -13.35 -1.55 0.44
N ILE A 144 -13.79 -0.31 0.38
CA ILE A 144 -12.90 0.84 0.25
C ILE A 144 -13.08 1.76 1.46
N PRO A 145 -12.05 2.59 1.77
CA PRO A 145 -12.16 3.51 2.90
C PRO A 145 -13.33 4.48 2.74
N GLU A 146 -13.98 4.80 3.85
CA GLU A 146 -15.03 5.81 3.87
C GLU A 146 -14.45 7.15 3.41
N GLY A 147 -15.18 7.82 2.55
CA GLY A 147 -14.75 9.11 1.99
C GLY A 147 -13.89 9.02 0.75
N MET A 148 -13.44 7.84 0.37
CA MET A 148 -12.71 7.67 -0.88
C MET A 148 -13.69 7.62 -2.05
N VAL A 149 -13.47 8.49 -3.02
CA VAL A 149 -14.34 8.59 -4.21
C VAL A 149 -13.73 7.85 -5.38
N ILE A 150 -14.48 6.90 -5.91
CA ILE A 150 -14.14 6.19 -7.14
C ILE A 150 -15.05 6.73 -8.24
N SER A 151 -14.46 7.37 -9.21
CA SER A 151 -15.22 7.99 -10.31
C SER A 151 -14.69 7.57 -11.68
#